data_daf7ef3448fc5fafdf3a76e868a83728
#
_entry.id   daf7ef3448fc5fafdf3a76e868a83728
#
_cell.length_a   1.000
_cell.length_b   1.000
_cell.length_c   1.000
_cell.angle_alpha   90.00
_cell.angle_beta   90.00
_cell.angle_gamma   90.00
#
_symmetry.space_group_name_H-M   'P 1'
#
loop_
_entity.id
_entity.type
_entity.pdbx_description
1 polymer ?
#
loop_
_entity_poly.entity_id
_entity_poly.type
_entity_poly.pdbx_seq_one_letter_code
_entity_poly.pdbx_strand_id
1 'polypeptide(L)'
;KQNAFDATSSSAFGSTESLIKAASILNSHVGTYILNIINTTMVYLPRDIKNFPTIKPLWEKDLQFFDSFHSLIKISKSDWNAYETSCEFTSPALLQPNNRQPTMRSTYRTLHNHWHEIIQKTQRLEEENNRIFIKAYGLQEELTPEMPLKEITLTCNPHYRYGGDKTEAELEALLLTDTMKEFISYAVGCMFGRYSLDKPGLILANQGETIEDYLKQIPEPTFSADDDNVIPILDDNWFTDDIAERFQRFLRVTFGDEHYEANLKFIEKAIGKSIRKYFLKNFYTDHVKRYKKRPIYWLFSSPKGNFSALIYMHRYRPDTVSVILNDYLREFRTKLIARKEHLEKVSISTTADNREKTTALKEIEKLTKIIDELNDYENDTLYPLATQNIKIDLDDGVKTNYPKFGNVLKKIPGLK
;
A
#
# COMPACT_ATOMS: atom_id res chain seq x y z
N LYS A 1 19.49 -14.52 -5.24
CA LYS A 1 18.62 -13.94 -4.20
C LYS A 1 19.07 -14.51 -2.86
N GLN A 2 19.48 -13.68 -1.89
CA GLN A 2 19.71 -14.08 -0.52
C GLN A 2 18.35 -14.24 0.16
N ASN A 3 17.98 -15.47 0.52
CA ASN A 3 16.82 -15.70 1.36
C ASN A 3 17.25 -15.51 2.82
N ALA A 4 16.55 -14.64 3.55
CA ALA A 4 16.68 -14.54 4.98
C ALA A 4 15.90 -15.69 5.63
N PHE A 5 16.57 -16.47 6.49
CA PHE A 5 15.95 -17.56 7.25
C PHE A 5 15.79 -17.11 8.70
N ASP A 6 14.62 -17.36 9.26
CA ASP A 6 14.31 -17.08 10.66
C ASP A 6 14.28 -18.41 11.44
N ALA A 7 14.66 -18.39 12.70
CA ALA A 7 14.60 -19.53 13.60
C ALA A 7 13.19 -20.10 13.79
N THR A 8 12.16 -19.31 13.49
CA THR A 8 10.75 -19.70 13.58
C THR A 8 10.20 -20.34 12.30
N SER A 9 10.95 -20.34 11.20
CA SER A 9 10.56 -20.92 9.92
C SER A 9 11.43 -22.09 9.55
N SER A 10 10.82 -23.21 9.16
CA SER A 10 11.51 -24.37 8.63
C SER A 10 11.73 -24.24 7.13
N SER A 11 12.92 -24.52 6.65
CA SER A 11 13.27 -24.46 5.23
C SER A 11 13.68 -25.83 4.70
N ALA A 12 13.21 -26.16 3.50
CA ALA A 12 13.59 -27.38 2.78
C ALA A 12 14.49 -27.03 1.60
N PHE A 13 15.52 -27.84 1.38
CA PHE A 13 16.49 -27.73 0.29
C PHE A 13 16.49 -29.01 -0.52
N GLY A 14 16.56 -28.90 -1.83
CA GLY A 14 16.59 -30.05 -2.73
C GLY A 14 16.46 -29.63 -4.19
N SER A 15 16.35 -30.62 -5.09
CA SER A 15 15.99 -30.30 -6.47
C SER A 15 14.62 -29.68 -6.58
N THR A 16 14.40 -28.84 -7.59
CA THR A 16 13.08 -28.22 -7.84
C THR A 16 11.98 -29.29 -7.92
N GLU A 17 12.26 -30.42 -8.53
CA GLU A 17 11.33 -31.54 -8.64
C GLU A 17 10.94 -32.08 -7.26
N SER A 18 11.93 -32.40 -6.41
CA SER A 18 11.68 -32.90 -5.06
C SER A 18 10.90 -31.90 -4.20
N LEU A 19 11.19 -30.61 -4.34
CA LEU A 19 10.49 -29.57 -3.61
C LEU A 19 9.03 -29.41 -4.06
N ILE A 20 8.74 -29.52 -5.36
CA ILE A 20 7.37 -29.48 -5.88
C ILE A 20 6.59 -30.69 -5.38
N LYS A 21 7.15 -31.90 -5.44
CA LYS A 21 6.52 -33.12 -4.93
C LYS A 21 6.23 -33.03 -3.43
N ALA A 22 7.17 -32.57 -2.64
CA ALA A 22 6.97 -32.37 -1.20
C ALA A 22 5.91 -31.29 -0.92
N ALA A 23 5.96 -30.18 -1.62
CA ALA A 23 5.01 -29.11 -1.43
C ALA A 23 3.57 -29.52 -1.84
N SER A 24 3.40 -30.31 -2.91
CA SER A 24 2.07 -30.74 -3.36
C SER A 24 1.35 -31.61 -2.32
N ILE A 25 2.08 -32.53 -1.65
CA ILE A 25 1.48 -33.36 -0.62
C ILE A 25 1.26 -32.59 0.69
N LEU A 26 2.22 -31.75 1.11
CA LEU A 26 2.12 -30.99 2.36
C LEU A 26 1.01 -29.91 2.31
N ASN A 27 0.64 -29.43 1.12
CA ASN A 27 -0.47 -28.51 0.91
C ASN A 27 -1.78 -29.22 0.54
N SER A 28 -1.88 -30.55 0.67
CA SER A 28 -3.11 -31.28 0.50
C SER A 28 -3.83 -31.53 1.84
N HIS A 29 -5.11 -31.89 1.79
CA HIS A 29 -5.85 -32.35 2.97
C HIS A 29 -5.19 -33.53 3.65
N VAL A 30 -4.59 -34.45 2.88
CA VAL A 30 -3.82 -35.56 3.41
C VAL A 30 -2.60 -35.10 4.18
N GLY A 31 -1.89 -34.10 3.68
CA GLY A 31 -0.77 -33.49 4.36
C GLY A 31 -1.15 -32.93 5.73
N THR A 32 -2.19 -32.12 5.76
CA THR A 32 -2.76 -31.54 7.00
C THR A 32 -3.24 -32.61 7.96
N TYR A 33 -3.95 -33.63 7.48
CA TYR A 33 -4.49 -34.73 8.28
C TYR A 33 -3.37 -35.52 8.97
N ILE A 34 -2.36 -35.94 8.21
CA ILE A 34 -1.23 -36.71 8.73
C ILE A 34 -0.36 -35.88 9.68
N LEU A 35 -0.07 -34.63 9.34
CA LEU A 35 0.72 -33.75 10.21
C LEU A 35 0.01 -33.50 11.55
N ASN A 36 -1.30 -33.37 11.57
CA ASN A 36 -2.08 -33.23 12.80
C ASN A 36 -2.06 -34.51 13.67
N ILE A 37 -1.89 -35.67 13.07
CA ILE A 37 -1.68 -36.94 13.82
C ILE A 37 -0.28 -36.99 14.42
N ILE A 38 0.75 -36.58 13.64
CA ILE A 38 2.15 -36.60 14.08
C ILE A 38 2.41 -35.55 15.16
N ASN A 39 1.81 -34.37 15.02
CA ASN A 39 2.02 -33.25 15.93
C ASN A 39 0.70 -32.46 16.07
N THR A 40 0.10 -32.53 17.26
CA THR A 40 -1.16 -31.84 17.60
C THR A 40 -0.96 -30.36 17.92
N THR A 41 0.24 -29.82 17.83
CA THR A 41 0.54 -28.40 18.10
C THR A 41 0.34 -27.55 16.84
N MET A 42 0.24 -26.21 17.02
CA MET A 42 0.10 -25.28 15.90
C MET A 42 1.38 -25.06 15.09
N VAL A 43 2.52 -25.62 15.51
CA VAL A 43 3.84 -25.41 14.88
C VAL A 43 4.46 -26.75 14.51
N TYR A 44 4.65 -26.98 13.23
CA TYR A 44 5.35 -28.18 12.75
C TYR A 44 6.85 -27.96 12.73
N LEU A 45 7.59 -28.89 13.34
CA LEU A 45 9.05 -28.87 13.38
C LEU A 45 9.64 -29.63 12.18
N PRO A 46 10.91 -29.41 11.80
CA PRO A 46 11.56 -30.13 10.73
C PRO A 46 11.51 -31.66 10.90
N ARG A 47 11.51 -32.18 12.13
CA ARG A 47 11.37 -33.59 12.44
C ARG A 47 10.01 -34.17 12.05
N ASP A 48 8.94 -33.35 12.19
CA ASP A 48 7.57 -33.78 11.90
C ASP A 48 7.40 -33.97 10.37
N ILE A 49 8.00 -33.06 9.59
CA ILE A 49 8.05 -33.15 8.13
C ILE A 49 8.92 -34.34 7.68
N LYS A 50 10.06 -34.58 8.35
CA LYS A 50 10.91 -35.74 8.05
C LYS A 50 10.25 -37.09 8.32
N ASN A 51 9.38 -37.14 9.31
CA ASN A 51 8.64 -38.35 9.70
C ASN A 51 7.33 -38.52 8.88
N PHE A 52 7.06 -37.63 7.93
CA PHE A 52 5.89 -37.73 7.07
C PHE A 52 5.96 -38.99 6.20
N PRO A 53 4.98 -39.91 6.25
CA PRO A 53 4.98 -41.12 5.47
C PRO A 53 4.76 -40.83 3.99
N THR A 54 5.72 -41.16 3.15
CA THR A 54 5.65 -40.99 1.70
C THR A 54 5.34 -42.31 0.99
N ILE A 55 4.52 -42.23 -0.06
CA ILE A 55 4.18 -43.37 -0.92
C ILE A 55 5.16 -43.40 -2.09
N LYS A 56 6.05 -44.42 -2.12
CA LYS A 56 7.10 -44.54 -3.13
C LYS A 56 6.59 -44.45 -4.58
N PRO A 57 5.51 -45.11 -5.02
CA PRO A 57 4.97 -45.00 -6.37
C PRO A 57 4.56 -43.57 -6.78
N LEU A 58 4.11 -42.75 -5.84
CA LEU A 58 3.84 -41.34 -6.12
C LEU A 58 5.13 -40.52 -6.29
N TRP A 59 6.14 -40.81 -5.46
CA TRP A 59 7.42 -40.13 -5.53
C TRP A 59 8.19 -40.42 -6.82
N GLU A 60 7.94 -41.57 -7.43
CA GLU A 60 8.53 -41.98 -8.70
C GLU A 60 7.79 -41.43 -9.93
N LYS A 61 6.67 -40.76 -9.79
CA LYS A 61 5.93 -40.10 -10.89
C LYS A 61 6.74 -38.95 -11.48
N ASP A 62 6.60 -38.79 -12.81
CA ASP A 62 7.18 -37.65 -13.54
C ASP A 62 6.63 -36.33 -13.07
N LEU A 63 7.39 -35.25 -13.29
CA LEU A 63 7.00 -33.90 -12.90
C LEU A 63 5.67 -33.46 -13.54
N GLN A 64 5.34 -33.95 -14.75
CA GLN A 64 4.07 -33.68 -15.43
C GLN A 64 2.84 -34.11 -14.60
N PHE A 65 2.98 -35.15 -13.76
CA PHE A 65 1.92 -35.54 -12.84
C PHE A 65 1.57 -34.47 -11.82
N PHE A 66 2.47 -33.53 -11.58
CA PHE A 66 2.34 -32.41 -10.64
C PHE A 66 2.11 -31.05 -11.34
N ASP A 67 1.75 -31.04 -12.61
CA ASP A 67 1.55 -29.80 -13.40
C ASP A 67 0.43 -28.92 -12.81
N SER A 68 -0.62 -29.52 -12.27
CA SER A 68 -1.68 -28.82 -11.55
C SER A 68 -1.10 -28.04 -10.38
N PHE A 69 -0.25 -28.67 -9.57
CA PHE A 69 0.39 -28.01 -8.43
C PHE A 69 1.41 -26.95 -8.85
N HIS A 70 2.16 -27.19 -9.92
CA HIS A 70 3.05 -26.19 -10.49
C HIS A 70 2.30 -24.93 -10.96
N SER A 71 1.08 -25.11 -11.49
CA SER A 71 0.18 -24.01 -11.84
C SER A 71 -0.28 -23.23 -10.61
N LEU A 72 -0.58 -23.91 -9.50
CA LEU A 72 -0.91 -23.28 -8.20
C LEU A 72 0.24 -22.38 -7.71
N ILE A 73 1.49 -22.86 -7.76
CA ILE A 73 2.66 -22.07 -7.38
C ILE A 73 2.77 -20.80 -8.22
N LYS A 74 2.56 -20.89 -9.54
CA LYS A 74 2.60 -19.73 -10.44
C LYS A 74 1.50 -18.70 -10.11
N ILE A 75 0.28 -19.18 -9.87
CA ILE A 75 -0.86 -18.31 -9.52
C ILE A 75 -0.58 -17.59 -8.18
N SER A 76 -0.20 -18.34 -7.14
CA SER A 76 0.08 -17.78 -5.82
C SER A 76 1.23 -16.77 -5.86
N LYS A 77 2.27 -17.04 -6.66
CA LYS A 77 3.38 -16.09 -6.85
C LYS A 77 2.93 -14.84 -7.60
N SER A 78 2.09 -14.98 -8.60
CA SER A 78 1.54 -13.85 -9.36
C SER A 78 0.64 -12.97 -8.49
N ASP A 79 -0.25 -13.58 -7.71
CA ASP A 79 -1.10 -12.88 -6.74
C ASP A 79 -0.28 -12.11 -5.71
N TRP A 80 0.71 -12.77 -5.09
CA TRP A 80 1.61 -12.13 -4.11
C TRP A 80 2.36 -10.93 -4.70
N ASN A 81 2.86 -11.05 -5.92
CA ASN A 81 3.64 -10.01 -6.60
C ASN A 81 2.79 -8.85 -7.15
N ALA A 82 1.46 -8.99 -7.13
CA ALA A 82 0.55 -7.90 -7.52
C ALA A 82 0.42 -6.80 -6.45
N TYR A 83 0.98 -7.01 -5.25
CA TYR A 83 0.85 -6.08 -4.12
C TYR A 83 2.16 -5.39 -3.78
N GLU A 84 2.08 -4.10 -3.45
CA GLU A 84 3.21 -3.18 -3.20
C GLU A 84 4.18 -3.65 -2.10
N THR A 85 3.74 -4.54 -1.22
CA THR A 85 4.58 -5.13 -0.16
C THR A 85 5.48 -6.26 -0.63
N SER A 86 5.30 -6.75 -1.85
CA SER A 86 6.21 -7.72 -2.46
C SER A 86 7.46 -7.04 -3.01
N CYS A 87 8.61 -7.66 -2.83
CA CYS A 87 9.86 -7.20 -3.43
C CYS A 87 9.93 -7.39 -4.97
N GLU A 88 9.04 -8.20 -5.54
CA GLU A 88 8.90 -8.41 -6.99
C GLU A 88 7.72 -7.62 -7.59
N PHE A 89 7.09 -6.72 -6.82
CA PHE A 89 6.03 -5.85 -7.31
C PHE A 89 6.53 -4.94 -8.43
N THR A 90 5.78 -4.85 -9.52
CA THR A 90 6.13 -4.02 -10.68
C THR A 90 5.16 -2.86 -10.89
N SER A 91 3.87 -3.14 -10.87
CA SER A 91 2.79 -2.14 -11.00
C SER A 91 1.45 -2.76 -10.55
N PRO A 92 0.45 -1.94 -10.20
CA PRO A 92 -0.86 -2.42 -9.80
C PRO A 92 -1.55 -3.24 -10.90
N ALA A 93 -2.30 -4.25 -10.51
CA ALA A 93 -3.08 -5.08 -11.43
C ALA A 93 -4.07 -4.25 -12.29
N LEU A 94 -4.60 -3.14 -11.74
CA LEU A 94 -5.43 -2.16 -12.47
C LEU A 94 -4.74 -1.53 -13.68
N LEU A 95 -3.43 -1.35 -13.64
CA LEU A 95 -2.67 -0.70 -14.71
C LEU A 95 -2.04 -1.68 -15.71
N GLN A 96 -2.19 -2.99 -15.46
CA GLN A 96 -1.70 -3.99 -16.40
C GLN A 96 -2.45 -3.88 -17.75
N PRO A 97 -1.74 -3.98 -18.89
CA PRO A 97 -2.33 -3.78 -20.22
C PRO A 97 -3.58 -4.63 -20.48
N ASN A 98 -3.59 -5.87 -20.01
CA ASN A 98 -4.71 -6.81 -20.22
C ASN A 98 -5.99 -6.40 -19.46
N ASN A 99 -5.89 -5.61 -18.41
CA ASN A 99 -7.03 -5.17 -17.60
C ASN A 99 -7.50 -3.77 -17.98
N ARG A 100 -6.63 -2.97 -18.62
CA ARG A 100 -6.86 -1.57 -18.86
C ARG A 100 -8.00 -1.33 -19.86
N GLN A 101 -8.94 -0.47 -19.45
CA GLN A 101 -10.11 -0.03 -20.20
C GLN A 101 -10.19 1.51 -20.15
N PRO A 102 -11.03 2.16 -20.97
CA PRO A 102 -11.13 3.62 -20.99
C PRO A 102 -11.51 4.24 -19.64
N THR A 103 -12.32 3.56 -18.82
CA THR A 103 -12.73 4.08 -17.51
C THR A 103 -12.19 3.22 -16.36
N MET A 104 -11.99 3.83 -15.19
CA MET A 104 -11.63 3.11 -13.95
C MET A 104 -12.65 2.02 -13.61
N ARG A 105 -13.93 2.30 -13.78
CA ARG A 105 -15.00 1.32 -13.53
C ARG A 105 -14.90 0.11 -14.43
N SER A 106 -14.71 0.33 -15.74
CA SER A 106 -14.59 -0.79 -16.69
C SER A 106 -13.29 -1.56 -16.48
N THR A 107 -12.20 -0.88 -16.15
CA THR A 107 -10.92 -1.50 -15.78
C THR A 107 -11.08 -2.40 -14.55
N TYR A 108 -11.69 -1.89 -13.47
CA TYR A 108 -11.96 -2.69 -12.28
C TYR A 108 -12.84 -3.91 -12.57
N ARG A 109 -13.88 -3.74 -13.39
CA ARG A 109 -14.75 -4.86 -13.78
C ARG A 109 -13.98 -5.95 -14.54
N THR A 110 -13.11 -5.59 -15.46
CA THR A 110 -12.27 -6.55 -16.19
C THR A 110 -11.33 -7.28 -15.23
N LEU A 111 -10.67 -6.55 -14.35
CA LEU A 111 -9.78 -7.11 -13.33
C LEU A 111 -10.53 -8.04 -12.36
N HIS A 112 -11.70 -7.63 -11.90
CA HIS A 112 -12.55 -8.42 -11.00
C HIS A 112 -12.99 -9.75 -11.64
N ASN A 113 -13.41 -9.72 -12.90
CA ASN A 113 -13.75 -10.95 -13.65
C ASN A 113 -12.53 -11.89 -13.76
N HIS A 114 -11.37 -11.33 -14.05
CA HIS A 114 -10.12 -12.10 -14.08
C HIS A 114 -9.78 -12.74 -12.74
N TRP A 115 -9.93 -12.01 -11.64
CA TRP A 115 -9.75 -12.56 -10.29
C TRP A 115 -10.71 -13.70 -9.99
N HIS A 116 -11.97 -13.53 -10.36
CA HIS A 116 -12.97 -14.60 -10.20
C HIS A 116 -12.58 -15.88 -10.94
N GLU A 117 -12.13 -15.76 -12.19
CA GLU A 117 -11.63 -16.90 -12.98
C GLU A 117 -10.40 -17.57 -12.32
N ILE A 118 -9.46 -16.76 -11.79
CA ILE A 118 -8.27 -17.28 -11.10
C ILE A 118 -8.66 -18.01 -9.82
N ILE A 119 -9.57 -17.46 -9.02
CA ILE A 119 -10.06 -18.09 -7.78
C ILE A 119 -10.68 -19.44 -8.09
N GLN A 120 -11.60 -19.51 -9.06
CA GLN A 120 -12.23 -20.75 -9.49
C GLN A 120 -11.24 -21.77 -10.06
N LYS A 121 -10.25 -21.28 -10.82
CA LYS A 121 -9.19 -22.15 -11.34
C LYS A 121 -8.35 -22.73 -10.20
N THR A 122 -7.97 -21.91 -9.23
CA THR A 122 -7.20 -22.33 -8.06
C THR A 122 -7.97 -23.37 -7.26
N GLN A 123 -9.25 -23.13 -6.98
CA GLN A 123 -10.12 -24.09 -6.28
C GLN A 123 -10.12 -25.46 -6.97
N ARG A 124 -10.35 -25.49 -8.29
CA ARG A 124 -10.33 -26.75 -9.06
C ARG A 124 -8.99 -27.46 -9.00
N LEU A 125 -7.87 -26.73 -9.10
CA LEU A 125 -6.53 -27.31 -9.04
C LEU A 125 -6.21 -27.85 -7.65
N GLU A 126 -6.62 -27.18 -6.59
CA GLU A 126 -6.43 -27.67 -5.21
C GLU A 126 -7.29 -28.90 -4.94
N GLU A 127 -8.54 -28.91 -5.39
CA GLU A 127 -9.40 -30.09 -5.31
C GLU A 127 -8.85 -31.30 -6.11
N GLU A 128 -8.27 -31.05 -7.28
CA GLU A 128 -7.61 -32.08 -8.06
C GLU A 128 -6.39 -32.65 -7.31
N ASN A 129 -5.55 -31.78 -6.75
CA ASN A 129 -4.42 -32.17 -5.92
C ASN A 129 -4.89 -33.03 -4.71
N ASN A 130 -5.97 -32.62 -4.02
CA ASN A 130 -6.55 -33.37 -2.92
C ASN A 130 -7.03 -34.76 -3.37
N ARG A 131 -7.76 -34.86 -4.50
CA ARG A 131 -8.25 -36.16 -5.03
C ARG A 131 -7.12 -37.13 -5.29
N ILE A 132 -5.99 -36.64 -5.86
CA ILE A 132 -4.82 -37.45 -6.13
C ILE A 132 -4.30 -38.09 -4.84
N PHE A 133 -4.06 -37.28 -3.80
CA PHE A 133 -3.47 -37.78 -2.55
C PHE A 133 -4.46 -38.58 -1.71
N ILE A 134 -5.72 -38.16 -1.60
CA ILE A 134 -6.78 -38.90 -0.89
C ILE A 134 -6.90 -40.32 -1.47
N LYS A 135 -6.95 -40.44 -2.80
CA LYS A 135 -6.98 -41.76 -3.47
C LYS A 135 -5.73 -42.57 -3.23
N ALA A 136 -4.55 -41.96 -3.32
CA ALA A 136 -3.28 -42.65 -3.18
C ALA A 136 -3.06 -43.17 -1.75
N TYR A 137 -3.52 -42.45 -0.74
CA TYR A 137 -3.42 -42.86 0.67
C TYR A 137 -4.58 -43.71 1.17
N GLY A 138 -5.59 -43.95 0.34
CA GLY A 138 -6.77 -44.74 0.70
C GLY A 138 -7.66 -44.09 1.75
N LEU A 139 -7.75 -42.75 1.77
CA LEU A 139 -8.45 -41.96 2.78
C LEU A 139 -9.79 -41.40 2.27
N GLN A 140 -10.45 -42.09 1.33
CA GLN A 140 -11.70 -41.60 0.72
C GLN A 140 -12.90 -41.61 1.70
N GLU A 141 -12.84 -42.42 2.75
CA GLU A 141 -13.88 -42.47 3.79
C GLU A 141 -13.70 -41.39 4.85
N GLU A 142 -12.48 -40.84 5.01
CA GLU A 142 -12.11 -39.88 6.03
C GLU A 142 -12.02 -38.42 5.53
N LEU A 143 -11.68 -38.23 4.26
CA LEU A 143 -11.38 -36.93 3.68
C LEU A 143 -12.14 -36.68 2.39
N THR A 144 -12.57 -35.44 2.22
CA THR A 144 -13.17 -34.95 0.97
C THR A 144 -12.19 -34.04 0.24
N PRO A 145 -12.24 -33.97 -1.11
CA PRO A 145 -11.34 -33.11 -1.89
C PRO A 145 -11.79 -31.64 -1.97
N GLU A 146 -13.04 -31.33 -1.61
CA GLU A 146 -13.68 -30.02 -1.78
C GLU A 146 -12.93 -28.93 -1.00
N MET A 147 -12.69 -27.80 -1.68
CA MET A 147 -12.03 -26.62 -1.12
C MET A 147 -13.04 -25.45 -0.99
N PRO A 148 -13.42 -25.05 0.23
CA PRO A 148 -14.24 -23.85 0.41
C PRO A 148 -13.53 -22.58 -0.06
N LEU A 149 -14.25 -21.62 -0.65
CA LEU A 149 -13.66 -20.35 -1.14
C LEU A 149 -12.86 -19.63 -0.06
N LYS A 150 -13.28 -19.66 1.19
CA LYS A 150 -12.55 -19.04 2.32
C LYS A 150 -11.16 -19.63 2.58
N GLU A 151 -10.87 -20.82 2.05
CA GLU A 151 -9.59 -21.51 2.20
C GLU A 151 -8.68 -21.33 0.98
N ILE A 152 -9.17 -20.77 -0.13
CA ILE A 152 -8.36 -20.41 -1.29
C ILE A 152 -7.51 -19.18 -0.97
N THR A 153 -6.24 -19.38 -0.65
CA THR A 153 -5.33 -18.40 -0.04
C THR A 153 -4.75 -17.37 -1.03
N LEU A 154 -5.61 -16.79 -1.86
CA LEU A 154 -5.25 -15.69 -2.75
C LEU A 154 -5.68 -14.35 -2.14
N THR A 155 -4.80 -13.35 -2.22
CA THR A 155 -5.07 -12.00 -1.71
C THR A 155 -6.18 -11.30 -2.51
N CYS A 156 -6.35 -11.65 -3.78
CA CYS A 156 -7.46 -11.19 -4.61
C CYS A 156 -8.80 -11.87 -4.28
N ASN A 157 -8.80 -12.91 -3.44
CA ASN A 157 -10.00 -13.61 -3.00
C ASN A 157 -10.62 -12.92 -1.77
N PRO A 158 -11.78 -12.25 -1.89
CA PRO A 158 -12.38 -11.53 -0.78
C PRO A 158 -12.83 -12.43 0.37
N HIS A 159 -13.22 -13.68 0.10
CA HIS A 159 -13.60 -14.65 1.14
C HIS A 159 -12.42 -15.00 2.06
N TYR A 160 -11.23 -15.17 1.50
CA TYR A 160 -10.02 -15.40 2.26
C TYR A 160 -9.51 -14.09 2.93
N ARG A 161 -9.44 -13.01 2.14
CA ARG A 161 -8.82 -11.74 2.57
C ARG A 161 -9.53 -11.09 3.75
N TYR A 162 -10.87 -11.13 3.77
CA TYR A 162 -11.66 -10.41 4.78
C TYR A 162 -12.31 -11.32 5.83
N GLY A 163 -12.56 -12.58 5.50
CA GLY A 163 -13.13 -13.57 6.41
C GLY A 163 -14.41 -13.14 7.14
N GLY A 164 -14.82 -13.94 8.13
CA GLY A 164 -15.98 -13.65 8.97
C GLY A 164 -17.34 -13.82 8.26
N ASP A 165 -18.42 -13.52 9.00
CA ASP A 165 -19.79 -13.63 8.51
C ASP A 165 -20.19 -12.36 7.75
N LYS A 166 -19.67 -12.21 6.53
CA LYS A 166 -19.97 -11.11 5.64
C LYS A 166 -20.74 -11.60 4.42
N THR A 167 -21.68 -10.78 3.96
CA THR A 167 -22.39 -11.02 2.71
C THR A 167 -21.45 -10.81 1.52
N GLU A 168 -21.77 -11.44 0.39
CA GLU A 168 -21.05 -11.27 -0.86
C GLU A 168 -20.89 -9.78 -1.24
N ALA A 169 -21.96 -9.01 -1.10
CA ALA A 169 -21.95 -7.57 -1.39
C ALA A 169 -20.98 -6.78 -0.48
N GLU A 170 -20.85 -7.16 0.79
CA GLU A 170 -19.89 -6.54 1.72
C GLU A 170 -18.45 -6.91 1.36
N LEU A 171 -18.21 -8.19 1.02
CA LEU A 171 -16.90 -8.66 0.59
C LEU A 171 -16.43 -7.93 -0.68
N GLU A 172 -17.30 -7.81 -1.66
CA GLU A 172 -17.05 -7.10 -2.91
C GLU A 172 -16.80 -5.58 -2.70
N ALA A 173 -17.57 -4.95 -1.81
CA ALA A 173 -17.37 -3.55 -1.46
C ALA A 173 -16.00 -3.31 -0.78
N LEU A 174 -15.56 -4.23 0.09
CA LEU A 174 -14.25 -4.18 0.73
C LEU A 174 -13.12 -4.36 -0.30
N LEU A 175 -13.25 -5.32 -1.22
CA LEU A 175 -12.27 -5.56 -2.28
C LEU A 175 -12.12 -4.33 -3.18
N LEU A 176 -13.24 -3.74 -3.62
CA LEU A 176 -13.22 -2.51 -4.40
C LEU A 176 -12.54 -1.36 -3.64
N THR A 177 -12.89 -1.17 -2.37
CA THR A 177 -12.32 -0.11 -1.52
C THR A 177 -10.81 -0.26 -1.41
N ASP A 178 -10.33 -1.47 -1.10
CA ASP A 178 -8.89 -1.72 -0.94
C ASP A 178 -8.15 -1.60 -2.26
N THR A 179 -8.72 -2.05 -3.37
CA THR A 179 -8.14 -1.88 -4.71
C THR A 179 -7.95 -0.40 -5.06
N MET A 180 -8.93 0.46 -4.74
CA MET A 180 -8.79 1.90 -4.95
C MET A 180 -7.72 2.52 -4.04
N LYS A 181 -7.62 2.08 -2.78
CA LYS A 181 -6.56 2.50 -1.86
C LYS A 181 -5.17 2.05 -2.31
N GLU A 182 -5.05 0.88 -2.91
CA GLU A 182 -3.80 0.38 -3.50
C GLU A 182 -3.39 1.20 -4.71
N PHE A 183 -4.34 1.56 -5.56
CA PHE A 183 -4.11 2.47 -6.67
C PHE A 183 -3.63 3.86 -6.21
N ILE A 184 -4.28 4.43 -5.18
CA ILE A 184 -3.85 5.72 -4.58
C ILE A 184 -2.43 5.60 -4.00
N SER A 185 -2.11 4.50 -3.32
CA SER A 185 -0.76 4.26 -2.78
C SER A 185 0.32 4.22 -3.86
N TYR A 186 0.04 3.53 -4.97
CA TYR A 186 0.94 3.50 -6.11
C TYR A 186 1.12 4.90 -6.74
N ALA A 187 0.03 5.67 -6.86
CA ALA A 187 0.11 7.04 -7.34
C ALA A 187 1.05 7.89 -6.46
N VAL A 188 0.96 7.75 -5.12
CA VAL A 188 1.89 8.41 -4.20
C VAL A 188 3.32 7.91 -4.42
N GLY A 189 3.51 6.63 -4.68
CA GLY A 189 4.82 6.08 -5.07
C GLY A 189 5.39 6.74 -6.33
N CYS A 190 4.55 6.97 -7.34
CA CYS A 190 4.95 7.70 -8.54
C CYS A 190 5.26 9.17 -8.24
N MET A 191 4.50 9.82 -7.35
CA MET A 191 4.75 11.20 -6.94
C MET A 191 6.14 11.37 -6.32
N PHE A 192 6.64 10.38 -5.58
CA PHE A 192 7.97 10.40 -4.97
C PHE A 192 9.06 9.77 -5.82
N GLY A 193 8.76 9.29 -7.02
CA GLY A 193 9.72 8.62 -7.87
C GLY A 193 10.12 7.20 -7.41
N ARG A 194 9.41 6.63 -6.43
CA ARG A 194 9.57 5.23 -6.06
C ARG A 194 9.18 4.30 -7.20
N TYR A 195 8.15 4.68 -7.95
CA TYR A 195 7.65 4.01 -9.14
C TYR A 195 7.54 5.00 -10.29
N SER A 196 7.30 4.47 -11.50
CA SER A 196 6.97 5.25 -12.69
C SER A 196 5.91 4.54 -13.53
N LEU A 197 5.18 5.32 -14.32
CA LEU A 197 4.27 4.77 -15.36
C LEU A 197 5.06 4.23 -16.57
N ASP A 198 6.31 4.68 -16.76
CA ASP A 198 7.13 4.43 -17.94
C ASP A 198 8.06 3.21 -17.77
N LYS A 199 8.31 2.79 -16.54
CA LYS A 199 9.20 1.68 -16.22
C LYS A 199 8.65 0.85 -15.05
N PRO A 200 8.49 -0.47 -15.22
CA PRO A 200 7.97 -1.33 -14.15
C PRO A 200 8.98 -1.50 -12.99
N GLY A 201 8.44 -1.67 -11.79
CA GLY A 201 9.23 -1.94 -10.59
C GLY A 201 9.74 -0.68 -9.89
N LEU A 202 10.65 -0.91 -8.95
CA LEU A 202 11.24 0.16 -8.15
C LEU A 202 12.22 1.00 -8.98
N ILE A 203 12.11 2.32 -8.89
CA ILE A 203 13.02 3.28 -9.51
C ILE A 203 13.96 3.86 -8.46
N LEU A 204 13.45 4.67 -7.52
CA LEU A 204 14.21 5.16 -6.38
C LEU A 204 13.91 4.29 -5.16
N ALA A 205 14.88 3.48 -4.75
CA ALA A 205 14.71 2.53 -3.66
C ALA A 205 15.91 2.43 -2.72
N ASN A 206 17.01 3.15 -3.01
CA ASN A 206 18.19 3.18 -2.18
C ASN A 206 18.28 4.50 -1.40
N GLN A 207 19.00 4.49 -0.30
CA GLN A 207 19.19 5.68 0.53
C GLN A 207 19.96 6.76 -0.21
N GLY A 208 19.41 7.99 -0.19
CA GLY A 208 20.08 9.18 -0.72
C GLY A 208 19.93 9.37 -2.23
N GLU A 209 19.17 8.51 -2.93
CA GLU A 209 18.83 8.73 -4.34
C GLU A 209 18.03 10.02 -4.53
N THR A 210 18.30 10.73 -5.62
CA THR A 210 17.78 12.06 -5.92
C THR A 210 16.87 12.04 -7.15
N ILE A 211 16.29 13.20 -7.48
CA ILE A 211 15.50 13.35 -8.70
C ILE A 211 16.38 13.15 -9.96
N GLU A 212 17.66 13.51 -9.90
CA GLU A 212 18.59 13.30 -11.00
C GLU A 212 18.80 11.80 -11.28
N ASP A 213 18.82 10.96 -10.23
CA ASP A 213 18.93 9.50 -10.38
C ASP A 213 17.65 8.90 -10.97
N TYR A 214 16.49 9.51 -10.68
CA TYR A 214 15.23 9.17 -11.33
C TYR A 214 15.27 9.52 -12.83
N LEU A 215 15.66 10.75 -13.16
CA LEU A 215 15.72 11.25 -14.55
C LEU A 215 16.78 10.53 -15.40
N LYS A 216 17.88 10.02 -14.82
CA LYS A 216 18.80 9.12 -15.52
C LYS A 216 18.14 7.84 -15.99
N GLN A 217 17.18 7.33 -15.23
CA GLN A 217 16.45 6.11 -15.58
C GLN A 217 15.24 6.38 -16.47
N ILE A 218 14.64 7.56 -16.35
CA ILE A 218 13.42 8.00 -17.04
C ILE A 218 13.58 9.46 -17.45
N PRO A 219 14.27 9.74 -18.58
CA PRO A 219 14.58 11.11 -19.00
C PRO A 219 13.35 11.97 -19.30
N GLU A 220 12.30 11.38 -19.82
CA GLU A 220 11.04 12.05 -20.20
C GLU A 220 9.85 11.35 -19.51
N PRO A 221 9.62 11.61 -18.22
CA PRO A 221 8.56 10.92 -17.50
C PRO A 221 7.17 11.38 -17.93
N THR A 222 6.29 10.41 -18.22
CA THR A 222 4.87 10.66 -18.46
C THR A 222 4.19 11.33 -17.26
N PHE A 223 4.64 10.99 -16.05
CA PHE A 223 4.24 11.64 -14.82
C PHE A 223 5.49 11.96 -13.99
N SER A 224 5.74 13.26 -13.77
CA SER A 224 6.96 13.73 -13.08
C SER A 224 6.91 13.44 -11.58
N ALA A 225 7.99 12.88 -11.07
CA ALA A 225 8.22 12.80 -9.64
C ALA A 225 8.39 14.20 -9.02
N ASP A 226 8.24 14.27 -7.71
CA ASP A 226 8.48 15.49 -6.95
C ASP A 226 9.96 15.83 -6.86
N ASP A 227 10.32 17.10 -6.95
CA ASP A 227 11.70 17.53 -7.07
C ASP A 227 12.42 17.48 -5.72
N ASP A 228 11.80 17.99 -4.65
CA ASP A 228 12.42 18.21 -3.35
C ASP A 228 12.06 17.16 -2.28
N ASN A 229 11.27 16.17 -2.66
CA ASN A 229 10.82 15.08 -1.76
C ASN A 229 9.86 15.54 -0.65
N VAL A 230 9.13 16.65 -0.84
CA VAL A 230 8.18 17.16 0.14
C VAL A 230 6.83 17.43 -0.53
N ILE A 231 5.80 16.68 -0.17
CA ILE A 231 4.46 16.85 -0.73
C ILE A 231 3.49 17.30 0.38
N PRO A 232 2.94 18.53 0.31
CA PRO A 232 2.01 19.01 1.33
C PRO A 232 0.67 18.29 1.27
N ILE A 233 0.08 18.08 2.46
CA ILE A 233 -1.27 17.52 2.66
C ILE A 233 -2.07 18.54 3.46
N LEU A 234 -2.82 19.40 2.76
CA LEU A 234 -3.52 20.53 3.33
C LEU A 234 -5.02 20.51 3.02
N ASP A 235 -5.77 21.33 3.73
CA ASP A 235 -7.25 21.41 3.62
C ASP A 235 -7.75 22.04 2.32
N ASP A 236 -6.89 22.78 1.61
CA ASP A 236 -7.20 23.43 0.33
C ASP A 236 -5.94 23.44 -0.57
N ASN A 237 -6.06 23.97 -1.80
CA ASN A 237 -4.99 24.10 -2.80
C ASN A 237 -4.07 25.28 -2.47
N TRP A 238 -3.25 25.14 -1.45
CA TRP A 238 -2.29 26.15 -1.04
C TRP A 238 -0.98 26.13 -1.84
N PHE A 239 -0.66 24.97 -2.42
CA PHE A 239 0.55 24.72 -3.21
C PHE A 239 0.20 24.01 -4.51
N THR A 240 1.01 24.22 -5.54
CA THR A 240 0.84 23.60 -6.87
C THR A 240 1.18 22.10 -6.88
N ASP A 241 1.94 21.66 -5.89
CA ASP A 241 2.38 20.28 -5.64
C ASP A 241 1.60 19.58 -4.53
N ASP A 242 0.44 20.17 -4.11
CA ASP A 242 -0.47 19.53 -3.15
C ASP A 242 -0.83 18.11 -3.57
N ILE A 243 -0.87 17.18 -2.62
CA ILE A 243 -1.06 15.76 -2.88
C ILE A 243 -2.37 15.44 -3.62
N ALA A 244 -3.45 16.17 -3.35
CA ALA A 244 -4.73 15.93 -4.01
C ALA A 244 -4.70 16.38 -5.47
N GLU A 245 -4.06 17.52 -5.76
CA GLU A 245 -3.85 18.02 -7.13
C GLU A 245 -2.93 17.08 -7.91
N ARG A 246 -1.84 16.61 -7.31
CA ARG A 246 -0.94 15.63 -7.93
C ARG A 246 -1.67 14.31 -8.23
N PHE A 247 -2.55 13.86 -7.33
CA PHE A 247 -3.36 12.66 -7.58
C PHE A 247 -4.35 12.85 -8.73
N GLN A 248 -5.00 14.00 -8.80
CA GLN A 248 -5.91 14.33 -9.90
C GLN A 248 -5.17 14.38 -11.23
N ARG A 249 -3.98 14.97 -11.26
CA ARG A 249 -3.10 14.97 -12.45
C ARG A 249 -2.68 13.54 -12.81
N PHE A 250 -2.29 12.72 -11.83
CA PHE A 250 -1.96 11.32 -12.05
C PHE A 250 -3.11 10.54 -12.67
N LEU A 251 -4.34 10.77 -12.19
CA LEU A 251 -5.54 10.12 -12.73
C LEU A 251 -5.81 10.52 -14.18
N ARG A 252 -5.61 11.81 -14.53
CA ARG A 252 -5.73 12.30 -15.91
C ARG A 252 -4.69 11.69 -16.83
N VAL A 253 -3.44 11.65 -16.39
CA VAL A 253 -2.34 11.03 -17.14
C VAL A 253 -2.57 9.53 -17.36
N THR A 254 -3.10 8.84 -16.34
CA THR A 254 -3.33 7.39 -16.46
C THR A 254 -4.57 7.02 -17.25
N PHE A 255 -5.69 7.74 -17.15
CA PHE A 255 -6.97 7.38 -17.77
C PHE A 255 -7.51 8.38 -18.77
N GLY A 256 -6.75 9.45 -19.05
CA GLY A 256 -7.17 10.54 -19.94
C GLY A 256 -8.16 11.52 -19.30
N ASP A 257 -8.29 12.68 -19.92
CA ASP A 257 -9.18 13.76 -19.45
C ASP A 257 -10.66 13.46 -19.72
N GLU A 258 -10.97 12.74 -20.79
CA GLU A 258 -12.34 12.48 -21.22
C GLU A 258 -13.24 11.88 -20.12
N HIS A 259 -12.67 10.96 -19.33
CA HIS A 259 -13.42 10.24 -18.29
C HIS A 259 -13.02 10.64 -16.87
N TYR A 260 -12.25 11.72 -16.71
CA TYR A 260 -11.67 12.12 -15.44
C TYR A 260 -12.69 12.24 -14.31
N GLU A 261 -13.77 13.02 -14.50
CA GLU A 261 -14.80 13.23 -13.47
C GLU A 261 -15.49 11.93 -13.05
N ALA A 262 -15.78 11.06 -14.02
CA ALA A 262 -16.38 9.76 -13.76
C ALA A 262 -15.44 8.83 -12.98
N ASN A 263 -14.15 8.86 -13.31
CA ASN A 263 -13.12 8.07 -12.66
C ASN A 263 -12.88 8.55 -11.22
N LEU A 264 -12.74 9.87 -11.02
CA LEU A 264 -12.59 10.45 -9.68
C LEU A 264 -13.79 10.11 -8.79
N LYS A 265 -15.00 10.33 -9.29
CA LYS A 265 -16.24 10.00 -8.56
C LYS A 265 -16.36 8.51 -8.22
N PHE A 266 -15.90 7.64 -9.10
CA PHE A 266 -15.87 6.20 -8.85
C PHE A 266 -14.94 5.85 -7.69
N ILE A 267 -13.72 6.40 -7.67
CA ILE A 267 -12.75 6.22 -6.60
C ILE A 267 -13.30 6.77 -5.28
N GLU A 268 -13.79 8.02 -5.27
CA GLU A 268 -14.33 8.66 -4.07
C GLU A 268 -15.53 7.92 -3.48
N LYS A 269 -16.41 7.38 -4.34
CA LYS A 269 -17.51 6.53 -3.92
C LYS A 269 -17.01 5.24 -3.26
N ALA A 270 -15.99 4.59 -3.84
CA ALA A 270 -15.42 3.37 -3.30
C ALA A 270 -14.76 3.57 -1.93
N ILE A 271 -14.03 4.68 -1.74
CA ILE A 271 -13.38 5.02 -0.46
C ILE A 271 -14.29 5.75 0.53
N GLY A 272 -15.54 6.12 0.12
CA GLY A 272 -16.56 6.75 0.95
C GLY A 272 -16.30 8.21 1.32
N LYS A 273 -15.44 8.91 0.60
CA LYS A 273 -15.09 10.34 0.85
C LYS A 273 -14.36 10.96 -0.33
N SER A 274 -14.25 12.31 -0.35
CA SER A 274 -13.42 12.99 -1.35
C SER A 274 -11.94 12.62 -1.19
N ILE A 275 -11.20 12.68 -2.31
CA ILE A 275 -9.78 12.33 -2.34
C ILE A 275 -8.95 13.18 -1.36
N ARG A 276 -9.20 14.50 -1.29
CA ARG A 276 -8.55 15.39 -0.31
C ARG A 276 -8.82 14.97 1.12
N LYS A 277 -10.08 14.64 1.46
CA LYS A 277 -10.44 14.18 2.80
C LYS A 277 -9.81 12.82 3.12
N TYR A 278 -9.62 11.97 2.13
CA TYR A 278 -8.91 10.69 2.31
C TYR A 278 -7.44 10.92 2.66
N PHE A 279 -6.73 11.77 1.93
CA PHE A 279 -5.34 12.11 2.22
C PHE A 279 -5.18 12.73 3.61
N LEU A 280 -6.02 13.68 3.98
CA LEU A 280 -5.98 14.35 5.29
C LEU A 280 -6.22 13.41 6.47
N LYS A 281 -7.08 12.42 6.34
CA LYS A 281 -7.60 11.67 7.50
C LYS A 281 -7.22 10.19 7.54
N ASN A 282 -7.00 9.56 6.40
CA ASN A 282 -6.92 8.10 6.32
C ASN A 282 -5.67 7.56 5.65
N PHE A 283 -5.16 8.21 4.62
CA PHE A 283 -4.04 7.72 3.82
C PHE A 283 -2.86 7.27 4.68
N TYR A 284 -2.39 8.13 5.58
CA TYR A 284 -1.23 7.80 6.41
C TYR A 284 -1.49 6.60 7.34
N THR A 285 -2.69 6.51 7.90
CA THR A 285 -3.08 5.35 8.72
C THR A 285 -3.12 4.06 7.92
N ASP A 286 -3.66 4.10 6.70
CA ASP A 286 -3.71 2.94 5.79
C ASP A 286 -2.30 2.55 5.35
N HIS A 287 -1.42 3.54 5.07
CA HIS A 287 -0.02 3.32 4.77
C HIS A 287 0.74 2.64 5.92
N VAL A 288 0.60 3.14 7.15
CA VAL A 288 1.21 2.54 8.35
C VAL A 288 0.74 1.10 8.57
N LYS A 289 -0.54 0.81 8.33
CA LYS A 289 -1.09 -0.56 8.42
C LYS A 289 -0.49 -1.47 7.35
N ARG A 290 -0.44 -1.01 6.08
CA ARG A 290 0.11 -1.77 4.95
C ARG A 290 1.55 -2.19 5.20
N TYR A 291 2.36 -1.29 5.72
CA TYR A 291 3.77 -1.53 6.05
C TYR A 291 3.99 -2.03 7.49
N LYS A 292 2.96 -2.59 8.14
CA LYS A 292 3.05 -3.24 9.46
C LYS A 292 3.78 -2.36 10.49
N LYS A 293 3.38 -1.09 10.59
CA LYS A 293 3.97 -0.04 11.45
C LYS A 293 5.42 0.34 11.09
N ARG A 294 5.86 0.04 9.88
CA ARG A 294 7.18 0.45 9.37
C ARG A 294 7.01 1.26 8.08
N PRO A 295 6.37 2.46 8.14
CA PRO A 295 6.07 3.24 6.95
C PRO A 295 7.33 3.68 6.22
N ILE A 296 7.25 3.71 4.89
CA ILE A 296 8.29 4.23 4.01
C ILE A 296 8.08 5.71 3.67
N TYR A 297 6.85 6.20 3.81
CA TYR A 297 6.56 7.64 3.79
C TYR A 297 6.40 8.12 5.21
N TRP A 298 6.99 9.27 5.54
CA TRP A 298 6.90 9.86 6.87
C TRP A 298 6.12 11.16 6.81
N LEU A 299 5.19 11.33 7.72
CA LEU A 299 4.29 12.48 7.77
C LEU A 299 4.75 13.44 8.86
N PHE A 300 5.30 14.58 8.45
CA PHE A 300 5.45 15.75 9.30
C PHE A 300 4.07 16.34 9.56
N SER A 301 3.76 16.67 10.80
CA SER A 301 2.42 17.15 11.16
C SER A 301 2.47 18.05 12.37
N SER A 302 1.89 19.25 12.26
CA SER A 302 1.68 20.12 13.43
C SER A 302 0.76 19.41 14.44
N PRO A 303 0.77 19.78 15.73
CA PRO A 303 0.04 19.08 16.79
C PRO A 303 -1.46 18.93 16.52
N LYS A 304 -2.11 19.96 15.96
CA LYS A 304 -3.52 19.91 15.58
C LYS A 304 -3.77 19.42 14.16
N GLY A 305 -2.69 19.18 13.39
CA GLY A 305 -2.77 18.72 12.01
C GLY A 305 -3.22 19.80 11.02
N ASN A 306 -3.04 21.07 11.35
CA ASN A 306 -3.31 22.19 10.45
C ASN A 306 -2.27 22.34 9.34
N PHE A 307 -1.05 21.85 9.58
CA PHE A 307 -0.01 21.68 8.57
C PHE A 307 0.41 20.21 8.57
N SER A 308 0.54 19.64 7.39
CA SER A 308 1.14 18.31 7.19
C SER A 308 1.89 18.26 5.87
N ALA A 309 3.04 17.58 5.87
CA ALA A 309 3.84 17.32 4.69
C ALA A 309 4.36 15.87 4.73
N LEU A 310 4.26 15.18 3.59
CA LEU A 310 4.71 13.81 3.43
C LEU A 310 6.07 13.80 2.75
N ILE A 311 6.98 12.94 3.21
CA ILE A 311 8.27 12.69 2.59
C ILE A 311 8.46 11.20 2.31
N TYR A 312 9.32 10.86 1.36
CA TYR A 312 9.78 9.50 1.11
C TYR A 312 11.16 9.30 1.75
N MET A 313 11.26 8.38 2.72
CA MET A 313 12.44 8.23 3.57
C MET A 313 13.72 7.86 2.80
N HIS A 314 13.62 7.17 1.66
CA HIS A 314 14.79 6.81 0.84
C HIS A 314 15.43 8.05 0.16
N ARG A 315 14.64 9.09 -0.06
CA ARG A 315 15.09 10.37 -0.60
C ARG A 315 15.38 11.41 0.49
N TYR A 316 15.29 11.04 1.76
CA TYR A 316 15.57 11.95 2.87
C TYR A 316 17.02 12.39 2.85
N ARG A 317 17.23 13.71 3.04
CA ARG A 317 18.51 14.35 3.21
C ARG A 317 18.50 15.18 4.50
N PRO A 318 19.68 15.47 5.10
CA PRO A 318 19.75 16.27 6.33
C PRO A 318 19.11 17.65 6.24
N ASP A 319 19.04 18.24 5.03
CA ASP A 319 18.40 19.53 4.74
C ASP A 319 16.87 19.42 4.51
N THR A 320 16.29 18.22 4.39
CA THR A 320 14.84 18.03 4.12
C THR A 320 13.95 18.73 5.16
N VAL A 321 14.36 18.74 6.45
CA VAL A 321 13.59 19.43 7.49
C VAL A 321 13.63 20.95 7.28
N SER A 322 14.73 21.48 6.78
CA SER A 322 14.88 22.91 6.43
C SER A 322 14.01 23.29 5.24
N VAL A 323 13.89 22.41 4.24
CA VAL A 323 12.96 22.59 3.10
C VAL A 323 11.52 22.65 3.60
N ILE A 324 11.09 21.68 4.43
CA ILE A 324 9.74 21.68 5.02
C ILE A 324 9.45 22.96 5.81
N LEU A 325 10.44 23.46 6.55
CA LEU A 325 10.31 24.69 7.33
C LEU A 325 10.18 25.94 6.46
N ASN A 326 11.11 26.11 5.52
CA ASN A 326 11.23 27.37 4.79
C ASN A 326 10.27 27.46 3.61
N ASP A 327 10.20 26.40 2.80
CA ASP A 327 9.50 26.44 1.52
C ASP A 327 8.02 26.05 1.68
N TYR A 328 7.67 25.35 2.77
CA TYR A 328 6.30 24.90 3.00
C TYR A 328 5.64 25.54 4.23
N LEU A 329 6.16 25.35 5.45
CA LEU A 329 5.49 25.86 6.66
C LEU A 329 5.40 27.39 6.67
N ARG A 330 6.52 28.07 6.43
CA ARG A 330 6.59 29.55 6.42
C ARG A 330 5.77 30.14 5.28
N GLU A 331 5.87 29.55 4.10
CA GLU A 331 5.09 29.98 2.94
C GLU A 331 3.59 29.78 3.18
N PHE A 332 3.18 28.64 3.73
CA PHE A 332 1.78 28.38 4.10
C PHE A 332 1.27 29.40 5.10
N ARG A 333 2.03 29.68 6.16
CA ARG A 333 1.67 30.69 7.14
C ARG A 333 1.54 32.11 6.51
N THR A 334 2.42 32.46 5.60
CA THR A 334 2.35 33.75 4.86
C THR A 334 1.05 33.82 4.05
N LYS A 335 0.66 32.76 3.38
CA LYS A 335 -0.62 32.67 2.65
C LYS A 335 -1.83 32.74 3.57
N LEU A 336 -1.79 32.14 4.75
CA LEU A 336 -2.85 32.24 5.75
C LEU A 336 -2.99 33.66 6.29
N ILE A 337 -1.88 34.36 6.53
CA ILE A 337 -1.86 35.77 6.98
C ILE A 337 -2.50 36.65 5.90
N ALA A 338 -2.09 36.52 4.65
CA ALA A 338 -2.63 37.28 3.54
C ALA A 338 -4.15 37.04 3.36
N ARG A 339 -4.62 35.78 3.52
CA ARG A 339 -6.04 35.46 3.49
C ARG A 339 -6.80 36.10 4.66
N LYS A 340 -6.23 36.08 5.87
CA LYS A 340 -6.81 36.75 7.04
C LYS A 340 -6.94 38.24 6.82
N GLU A 341 -5.91 38.93 6.33
CA GLU A 341 -5.95 40.37 6.00
C GLU A 341 -7.01 40.70 4.94
N HIS A 342 -7.18 39.83 3.94
CA HIS A 342 -8.26 39.99 2.96
C HIS A 342 -9.64 39.90 3.63
N LEU A 343 -9.87 38.92 4.49
CA LEU A 343 -11.13 38.77 5.21
C LEU A 343 -11.42 39.93 6.19
N GLU A 344 -10.38 40.49 6.81
CA GLU A 344 -10.51 41.69 7.63
C GLU A 344 -11.07 42.88 6.80
N LYS A 345 -10.56 43.06 5.57
CA LYS A 345 -11.11 44.08 4.64
C LYS A 345 -12.57 43.77 4.27
N VAL A 346 -12.93 42.51 4.04
CA VAL A 346 -14.32 42.14 3.75
C VAL A 346 -15.23 42.41 4.95
N SER A 347 -14.77 42.16 6.17
CA SER A 347 -15.55 42.32 7.40
C SER A 347 -15.98 43.77 7.66
N ILE A 348 -15.18 44.75 7.21
CA ILE A 348 -15.46 46.19 7.36
C ILE A 348 -15.99 46.83 6.07
N SER A 349 -16.11 46.11 4.97
CA SER A 349 -16.56 46.62 3.67
C SER A 349 -18.00 47.12 3.74
N THR A 350 -18.28 48.25 3.11
CA THR A 350 -19.62 48.78 2.95
C THR A 350 -20.45 48.05 1.90
N THR A 351 -19.78 47.29 1.00
CA THR A 351 -20.41 46.55 -0.09
C THR A 351 -20.77 45.11 0.27
N ALA A 352 -20.15 44.56 1.33
CA ALA A 352 -20.42 43.21 1.80
C ALA A 352 -21.70 43.15 2.63
N ASP A 353 -22.49 42.09 2.44
CA ASP A 353 -23.69 41.85 3.23
C ASP A 353 -23.39 41.39 4.68
N ASN A 354 -24.41 41.39 5.56
CA ASN A 354 -24.19 40.95 6.95
C ASN A 354 -23.81 39.46 7.09
N ARG A 355 -24.20 38.59 6.16
CA ARG A 355 -23.86 37.17 6.15
C ARG A 355 -22.40 36.98 5.76
N GLU A 356 -21.94 37.69 4.73
CA GLU A 356 -20.54 37.69 4.30
C GLU A 356 -19.64 38.20 5.43
N LYS A 357 -19.98 39.32 6.08
CA LYS A 357 -19.20 39.82 7.22
C LYS A 357 -19.13 38.83 8.38
N THR A 358 -20.26 38.21 8.73
CA THR A 358 -20.30 37.22 9.81
C THR A 358 -19.45 35.98 9.47
N THR A 359 -19.48 35.53 8.21
CA THR A 359 -18.67 34.42 7.73
C THR A 359 -17.19 34.78 7.77
N ALA A 360 -16.82 35.97 7.29
CA ALA A 360 -15.45 36.48 7.35
C ALA A 360 -14.89 36.52 8.78
N LEU A 361 -15.68 37.06 9.74
CA LEU A 361 -15.26 37.12 11.14
C LEU A 361 -15.00 35.72 11.75
N LYS A 362 -15.86 34.77 11.47
CA LYS A 362 -15.66 33.37 11.94
C LYS A 362 -14.39 32.74 11.33
N GLU A 363 -14.14 33.01 10.04
CA GLU A 363 -12.94 32.49 9.36
C GLU A 363 -11.68 33.19 9.89
N ILE A 364 -11.71 34.49 10.16
CA ILE A 364 -10.61 35.23 10.80
C ILE A 364 -10.24 34.61 12.14
N GLU A 365 -11.23 34.32 13.00
CA GLU A 365 -10.99 33.66 14.29
C GLU A 365 -10.34 32.29 14.12
N LYS A 366 -10.83 31.49 13.16
CA LYS A 366 -10.24 30.17 12.84
C LYS A 366 -8.80 30.32 12.35
N LEU A 367 -8.53 31.22 11.40
CA LEU A 367 -7.19 31.46 10.84
C LEU A 367 -6.22 31.93 11.91
N THR A 368 -6.65 32.82 12.81
CA THR A 368 -5.80 33.27 13.93
C THR A 368 -5.32 32.09 14.79
N LYS A 369 -6.23 31.22 15.19
CA LYS A 369 -5.88 30.01 15.97
C LYS A 369 -4.96 29.05 15.24
N ILE A 370 -5.07 28.96 13.90
CA ILE A 370 -4.19 28.15 13.07
C ILE A 370 -2.80 28.80 13.01
N ILE A 371 -2.73 30.09 12.73
CA ILE A 371 -1.46 30.85 12.64
C ILE A 371 -0.68 30.76 13.96
N ASP A 372 -1.37 30.94 15.10
CA ASP A 372 -0.76 30.82 16.43
C ASP A 372 -0.17 29.40 16.64
N GLU A 373 -0.95 28.36 16.33
CA GLU A 373 -0.49 26.96 16.43
C GLU A 373 0.72 26.68 15.53
N LEU A 374 0.76 27.25 14.33
CA LEU A 374 1.89 27.06 13.42
C LEU A 374 3.13 27.85 13.86
N ASN A 375 2.96 29.00 14.50
CA ASN A 375 4.06 29.73 15.13
C ASN A 375 4.71 28.94 16.25
N ASP A 376 3.89 28.37 17.16
CA ASP A 376 4.37 27.50 18.24
C ASP A 376 5.07 26.27 17.68
N TYR A 377 4.49 25.62 16.66
CA TYR A 377 5.07 24.45 16.00
C TYR A 377 6.42 24.76 15.34
N GLU A 378 6.54 25.91 14.67
CA GLU A 378 7.81 26.37 14.11
C GLU A 378 8.85 26.55 15.20
N ASN A 379 8.54 27.39 16.21
CA ASN A 379 9.53 27.84 17.20
C ASN A 379 9.96 26.68 18.15
N ASP A 380 9.00 25.92 18.62
CA ASP A 380 9.24 24.93 19.67
C ASP A 380 9.71 23.58 19.13
N THR A 381 9.41 23.29 17.85
CA THR A 381 9.57 21.93 17.34
C THR A 381 10.35 21.87 16.03
N LEU A 382 9.87 22.51 14.97
CA LEU A 382 10.42 22.29 13.63
C LEU A 382 11.75 23.02 13.40
N TYR A 383 11.87 24.28 13.85
CA TYR A 383 13.10 25.05 13.70
C TYR A 383 14.27 24.46 14.51
N PRO A 384 14.11 24.09 15.78
CA PRO A 384 15.16 23.39 16.53
C PRO A 384 15.62 22.09 15.86
N LEU A 385 14.70 21.37 15.22
CA LEU A 385 15.03 20.13 14.52
C LEU A 385 15.76 20.39 13.20
N ALA A 386 15.34 21.40 12.43
CA ALA A 386 15.98 21.80 11.17
C ALA A 386 17.46 22.16 11.37
N THR A 387 17.80 22.80 12.48
CA THR A 387 19.19 23.17 12.82
C THR A 387 20.08 21.99 13.18
N GLN A 388 19.48 20.83 13.54
CA GLN A 388 20.25 19.64 13.95
C GLN A 388 20.79 18.84 12.74
N ASN A 389 20.27 19.06 11.52
CA ASN A 389 20.65 18.32 10.32
C ASN A 389 20.70 16.79 10.55
N ILE A 390 19.59 16.24 11.07
CA ILE A 390 19.50 14.84 11.50
C ILE A 390 19.92 13.91 10.37
N LYS A 391 20.82 12.98 10.69
CA LYS A 391 21.21 11.91 9.77
C LYS A 391 20.47 10.61 10.13
N ILE A 392 19.98 9.94 9.10
CA ILE A 392 19.40 8.60 9.20
C ILE A 392 20.26 7.60 8.46
N ASP A 393 20.17 6.34 8.90
CA ASP A 393 20.69 5.18 8.18
C ASP A 393 19.53 4.21 8.03
N LEU A 394 19.12 3.90 6.81
CA LEU A 394 17.95 3.05 6.57
C LEU A 394 18.18 1.60 7.03
N ASP A 395 19.43 1.14 7.10
CA ASP A 395 19.78 -0.18 7.60
C ASP A 395 19.45 -0.33 9.11
N ASP A 396 19.47 0.76 9.88
CA ASP A 396 19.01 0.78 11.27
C ASP A 396 17.51 0.52 11.41
N GLY A 397 16.75 0.69 10.33
CA GLY A 397 15.31 0.52 10.27
C GLY A 397 14.49 1.66 10.88
N VAL A 398 13.17 1.58 10.68
CA VAL A 398 12.21 2.65 11.09
C VAL A 398 12.19 2.81 12.62
N LYS A 399 12.35 1.74 13.40
CA LYS A 399 12.32 1.82 14.86
C LYS A 399 13.43 2.70 15.44
N THR A 400 14.60 2.72 14.83
CA THR A 400 15.74 3.52 15.26
C THR A 400 15.67 4.95 14.72
N ASN A 401 15.29 5.10 13.46
CA ASN A 401 15.35 6.39 12.78
C ASN A 401 14.15 7.30 13.08
N TYR A 402 12.93 6.75 13.11
CA TYR A 402 11.70 7.54 13.31
C TYR A 402 11.69 8.36 14.61
N PRO A 403 12.12 7.80 15.77
CA PRO A 403 12.20 8.55 17.05
C PRO A 403 13.17 9.72 17.06
N LYS A 404 14.19 9.75 16.17
CA LYS A 404 15.14 10.87 16.08
C LYS A 404 14.44 12.20 15.76
N PHE A 405 13.26 12.14 15.13
CA PHE A 405 12.47 13.32 14.75
C PHE A 405 11.50 13.81 15.84
N GLY A 406 11.43 13.13 16.96
CA GLY A 406 10.60 13.55 18.09
C GLY A 406 9.11 13.72 17.74
N ASN A 407 8.56 14.91 18.08
CA ASN A 407 7.14 15.21 17.91
C ASN A 407 6.78 15.84 16.56
N VAL A 408 7.72 16.05 15.64
CA VAL A 408 7.40 16.59 14.32
C VAL A 408 6.73 15.57 13.40
N LEU A 409 7.00 14.29 13.62
CA LEU A 409 6.37 13.22 12.86
C LEU A 409 5.07 12.76 13.50
N LYS A 410 4.10 12.39 12.66
CA LYS A 410 2.83 11.81 13.08
C LYS A 410 3.06 10.57 13.92
N LYS A 411 2.58 10.58 15.17
CA LYS A 411 2.77 9.46 16.11
C LYS A 411 2.20 8.14 15.57
N ILE A 412 3.01 7.08 15.61
CA ILE A 412 2.62 5.72 15.22
C ILE A 412 2.39 4.90 16.48
N PRO A 413 1.14 4.46 16.77
CA PRO A 413 0.86 3.66 17.96
C PRO A 413 1.65 2.34 17.96
N GLY A 414 2.43 2.11 19.04
CA GLY A 414 3.20 0.88 19.21
C GLY A 414 4.51 0.80 18.41
N LEU A 415 4.96 1.88 17.80
CA LEU A 415 6.34 2.05 17.37
C LEU A 415 7.13 2.55 18.58
N LYS A 416 7.95 1.69 19.17
CA LYS A 416 8.85 1.99 20.29
C LYS A 416 10.25 1.55 19.91
#